data_0876f68dc5ef7e1ebebb930fd2d503c6
#
_entry.id   0876f68dc5ef7e1ebebb930fd2d503c6
#
_cell.length_a   1.000
_cell.length_b   1.000
_cell.length_c   1.000
_cell.angle_alpha   90.00
_cell.angle_beta   90.00
_cell.angle_gamma   90.00
#
_symmetry.space_group_name_H-M   'P 1'
#
loop_
_entity.id
_entity.type
_entity.pdbx_description
1 polymer ?
#
loop_
_entity_poly.entity_id
_entity_poly.type
_entity_poly.pdbx_seq_one_letter_code
_entity_poly.pdbx_strand_id
1 'polypeptide(L)'
;MSGAREIRQRIAAVGKTRQITSAMQRIAYIRMGRAQQRARQVRPYSQSLFRIVARMLEQHQDHRSPLMAQRVPAHRVGMIVVTTDKGLCGALNTRLLHMCITQMLSWQAAGREVSVTVIGARGLGAMRRAGARIVAQAVGVADLAPDDVTALMGAVAVPLHQFIDGRIDELFVATNRFINALSFEPVLARILPFSRELAELPAVHAGEVAVPYLYEPEPGPVIDALLLRYVETVIYRAIVENAACEQSARMTAMKAATDNADRMLDELTHQYHKSRQEAITRELAEIVAGADALRSG
;
A
#
# COMPACT_ATOMS: atom_id res chain seq x y z
N MET A 1 2.98 -48.32 8.89
CA MET A 1 2.86 -47.32 9.99
C MET A 1 3.46 -45.93 9.69
N SER A 2 4.43 -45.76 8.74
CA SER A 2 5.02 -44.43 8.46
C SER A 2 4.05 -43.39 7.88
N GLY A 3 3.18 -43.82 6.94
CA GLY A 3 2.28 -42.88 6.25
C GLY A 3 1.20 -42.18 7.12
N ALA A 4 0.52 -42.95 8.00
CA ALA A 4 -0.47 -42.36 8.90
C ALA A 4 0.14 -41.40 9.91
N ARG A 5 1.36 -41.63 10.38
CA ARG A 5 2.09 -40.72 11.27
C ARG A 5 2.47 -39.41 10.56
N GLU A 6 2.92 -39.50 9.31
CA GLU A 6 3.25 -38.34 8.50
C GLU A 6 2.00 -37.47 8.22
N ILE A 7 0.88 -38.09 7.83
CA ILE A 7 -0.39 -37.37 7.61
C ILE A 7 -0.83 -36.67 8.89
N ARG A 8 -0.72 -37.30 10.05
CA ARG A 8 -1.06 -36.68 11.35
C ARG A 8 -0.19 -35.48 11.66
N GLN A 9 1.11 -35.51 11.32
CA GLN A 9 2.01 -34.36 11.48
C GLN A 9 1.60 -33.21 10.54
N ARG A 10 1.21 -33.49 9.29
CA ARG A 10 0.70 -32.50 8.34
C ARG A 10 -0.60 -31.86 8.84
N ILE A 11 -1.54 -32.63 9.39
CA ILE A 11 -2.78 -32.13 10.00
C ILE A 11 -2.44 -31.15 11.14
N ALA A 12 -1.50 -31.48 12.02
CA ALA A 12 -1.08 -30.60 13.10
C ALA A 12 -0.44 -29.29 12.58
N ALA A 13 0.38 -29.36 11.53
CA ALA A 13 1.04 -28.19 10.92
C ALA A 13 0.03 -27.26 10.24
N VAL A 14 -0.90 -27.82 9.44
CA VAL A 14 -1.97 -27.04 8.77
C VAL A 14 -2.92 -26.45 9.81
N GLY A 15 -3.25 -27.18 10.89
CA GLY A 15 -4.07 -26.68 11.99
C GLY A 15 -3.45 -25.45 12.68
N LYS A 16 -2.13 -25.46 12.91
CA LYS A 16 -1.40 -24.28 13.44
C LYS A 16 -1.46 -23.10 12.46
N THR A 17 -1.23 -23.36 11.16
CA THR A 17 -1.32 -22.32 10.12
C THR A 17 -2.70 -21.67 10.07
N ARG A 18 -3.77 -22.48 10.13
CA ARG A 18 -5.15 -22.00 10.21
C ARG A 18 -5.39 -21.08 11.41
N GLN A 19 -4.89 -21.46 12.60
CA GLN A 19 -5.02 -20.61 13.80
C GLN A 19 -4.32 -19.26 13.61
N ILE A 20 -3.12 -19.26 13.05
CA ILE A 20 -2.34 -18.03 12.79
C ILE A 20 -3.08 -17.14 11.78
N THR A 21 -3.53 -17.69 10.65
CA THR A 21 -4.21 -16.91 9.60
C THR A 21 -5.53 -16.34 10.09
N SER A 22 -6.32 -17.10 10.87
CA SER A 22 -7.55 -16.62 11.50
C SER A 22 -7.28 -15.48 12.50
N ALA A 23 -6.26 -15.59 13.34
CA ALA A 23 -5.87 -14.52 14.26
C ALA A 23 -5.41 -13.26 13.48
N MET A 24 -4.59 -13.42 12.43
CA MET A 24 -4.14 -12.31 11.59
C MET A 24 -5.29 -11.62 10.85
N GLN A 25 -6.30 -12.37 10.40
CA GLN A 25 -7.51 -11.81 9.81
C GLN A 25 -8.24 -10.87 10.77
N ARG A 26 -8.42 -11.30 12.04
CA ARG A 26 -9.10 -10.48 13.08
C ARG A 26 -8.30 -9.22 13.41
N ILE A 27 -6.98 -9.34 13.55
CA ILE A 27 -6.09 -8.19 13.78
C ILE A 27 -6.17 -7.19 12.62
N ALA A 28 -6.12 -7.68 11.37
CA ALA A 28 -6.22 -6.83 10.18
C ALA A 28 -7.57 -6.11 10.11
N TYR A 29 -8.67 -6.76 10.49
CA TYR A 29 -10.00 -6.14 10.58
C TYR A 29 -10.02 -4.94 11.54
N ILE A 30 -9.47 -5.12 12.75
CA ILE A 30 -9.41 -4.04 13.77
C ILE A 30 -8.52 -2.89 13.27
N ARG A 31 -7.35 -3.21 12.71
CA ARG A 31 -6.42 -2.20 12.18
C ARG A 31 -6.99 -1.46 10.99
N MET A 32 -7.77 -2.13 10.12
CA MET A 32 -8.48 -1.49 9.01
C MET A 32 -9.44 -0.41 9.51
N GLY A 33 -10.25 -0.71 10.53
CA GLY A 33 -11.14 0.29 11.14
C GLY A 33 -10.40 1.53 11.63
N ARG A 34 -9.26 1.35 12.31
CA ARG A 34 -8.41 2.47 12.78
C ARG A 34 -7.81 3.26 11.62
N ALA A 35 -7.32 2.59 10.59
CA ALA A 35 -6.75 3.25 9.40
C ALA A 35 -7.81 4.06 8.65
N GLN A 36 -9.02 3.53 8.47
CA GLN A 36 -10.15 4.24 7.89
C GLN A 36 -10.57 5.46 8.72
N GLN A 37 -10.56 5.33 10.05
CA GLN A 37 -10.87 6.47 10.93
C GLN A 37 -9.83 7.58 10.76
N ARG A 38 -8.53 7.25 10.71
CA ARG A 38 -7.46 8.24 10.42
C ARG A 38 -7.67 8.90 9.06
N ALA A 39 -7.98 8.13 8.02
CA ALA A 39 -8.23 8.66 6.68
C ALA A 39 -9.43 9.64 6.66
N ARG A 40 -10.48 9.32 7.41
CA ARG A 40 -11.64 10.22 7.57
C ARG A 40 -11.30 11.51 8.33
N GLN A 41 -10.41 11.45 9.32
CA GLN A 41 -9.97 12.62 10.08
C GLN A 41 -9.11 13.60 9.27
N VAL A 42 -8.29 13.10 8.35
CA VAL A 42 -7.44 13.92 7.46
C VAL A 42 -8.26 14.61 6.37
N ARG A 43 -9.36 14.00 5.92
CA ARG A 43 -10.17 14.49 4.80
C ARG A 43 -10.71 15.90 4.98
N PRO A 44 -11.34 16.29 6.11
CA PRO A 44 -11.85 17.66 6.29
C PRO A 44 -10.75 18.72 6.23
N TYR A 45 -9.59 18.42 6.85
CA TYR A 45 -8.44 19.33 6.82
C TYR A 45 -7.93 19.55 5.39
N SER A 46 -7.72 18.46 4.63
CA SER A 46 -7.29 18.56 3.24
C SER A 46 -8.29 19.30 2.35
N GLN A 47 -9.59 19.10 2.56
CA GLN A 47 -10.64 19.81 1.83
C GLN A 47 -10.67 21.31 2.18
N SER A 48 -10.49 21.67 3.44
CA SER A 48 -10.46 23.08 3.87
C SER A 48 -9.21 23.80 3.34
N LEU A 49 -8.04 23.16 3.47
CA LEU A 49 -6.79 23.70 2.94
C LEU A 49 -6.89 23.90 1.42
N PHE A 50 -7.45 22.93 0.75
CA PHE A 50 -7.72 22.98 -0.67
C PHE A 50 -8.60 24.17 -1.09
N ARG A 51 -9.75 24.40 -0.41
CA ARG A 51 -10.64 25.55 -0.69
C ARG A 51 -9.93 26.87 -0.49
N ILE A 52 -9.09 26.98 0.56
CA ILE A 52 -8.31 28.19 0.82
C ILE A 52 -7.34 28.44 -0.33
N VAL A 53 -6.53 27.45 -0.69
CA VAL A 53 -5.54 27.55 -1.80
C VAL A 53 -6.23 27.92 -3.12
N ALA A 54 -7.35 27.26 -3.44
CA ALA A 54 -8.12 27.56 -4.65
C ALA A 54 -8.57 29.01 -4.72
N ARG A 55 -9.18 29.50 -3.63
CA ARG A 55 -9.67 30.88 -3.54
C ARG A 55 -8.53 31.91 -3.62
N MET A 56 -7.40 31.63 -2.94
CA MET A 56 -6.23 32.54 -3.00
C MET A 56 -5.67 32.62 -4.40
N LEU A 57 -5.56 31.50 -5.13
CA LEU A 57 -5.10 31.49 -6.52
C LEU A 57 -6.08 32.15 -7.49
N GLU A 58 -7.37 32.19 -7.18
CA GLU A 58 -8.37 32.93 -7.95
C GLU A 58 -8.20 34.43 -7.76
N GLN A 59 -7.89 34.87 -6.54
CA GLN A 59 -7.67 36.29 -6.22
C GLN A 59 -6.31 36.83 -6.72
N HIS A 60 -5.29 35.93 -6.80
CA HIS A 60 -3.91 36.27 -7.20
C HIS A 60 -3.50 35.46 -8.44
N GLN A 61 -4.15 35.74 -9.59
CA GLN A 61 -3.90 35.01 -10.84
C GLN A 61 -2.50 35.20 -11.39
N ASP A 62 -1.87 36.33 -11.08
CA ASP A 62 -0.51 36.67 -11.51
C ASP A 62 0.58 36.05 -10.63
N HIS A 63 0.22 35.43 -9.50
CA HIS A 63 1.19 34.81 -8.61
C HIS A 63 1.88 33.60 -9.29
N ARG A 64 3.21 33.60 -9.22
CA ARG A 64 4.08 32.57 -9.80
C ARG A 64 4.80 31.80 -8.70
N SER A 65 4.18 30.75 -8.19
CA SER A 65 4.84 29.84 -7.23
C SER A 65 5.86 28.92 -7.90
N PRO A 66 7.00 28.65 -7.27
CA PRO A 66 7.91 27.58 -7.73
C PRO A 66 7.21 26.22 -7.91
N LEU A 67 6.20 25.91 -7.10
CA LEU A 67 5.42 24.65 -7.18
C LEU A 67 4.48 24.58 -8.40
N MET A 68 4.22 25.72 -9.05
CA MET A 68 3.41 25.82 -10.27
C MET A 68 4.25 25.90 -11.55
N ALA A 69 5.58 25.97 -11.42
CA ALA A 69 6.48 26.16 -12.56
C ALA A 69 6.44 24.98 -13.52
N GLN A 70 5.85 25.19 -14.70
CA GLN A 70 5.87 24.20 -15.78
C GLN A 70 7.20 24.29 -16.55
N ARG A 71 7.90 23.16 -16.64
CA ARG A 71 9.14 23.01 -17.38
C ARG A 71 8.90 22.14 -18.60
N VAL A 72 8.96 22.73 -19.79
CA VAL A 72 8.70 22.05 -21.05
C VAL A 72 9.93 22.17 -21.94
N PRO A 73 10.47 21.04 -22.47
CA PRO A 73 10.06 19.66 -22.23
C PRO A 73 10.47 19.13 -20.85
N ALA A 74 9.64 18.27 -20.24
CA ALA A 74 9.93 17.65 -18.96
C ALA A 74 10.86 16.44 -19.16
N HIS A 75 12.10 16.56 -18.73
CA HIS A 75 13.13 15.51 -18.87
C HIS A 75 13.37 14.71 -17.59
N ARG A 76 13.10 15.29 -16.42
CA ARG A 76 13.43 14.71 -15.12
C ARG A 76 12.17 14.49 -14.29
N VAL A 77 11.93 13.25 -13.93
CA VAL A 77 10.72 12.82 -13.21
C VAL A 77 11.09 12.35 -11.80
N GLY A 78 10.37 12.87 -10.83
CA GLY A 78 10.32 12.30 -9.48
C GLY A 78 9.11 11.39 -9.32
N MET A 79 9.28 10.23 -8.69
CA MET A 79 8.18 9.32 -8.35
C MET A 79 8.27 8.91 -6.89
N ILE A 80 7.21 9.19 -6.12
CA ILE A 80 7.04 8.68 -4.75
C ILE A 80 6.24 7.39 -4.84
N VAL A 81 6.81 6.29 -4.37
CA VAL A 81 6.19 4.97 -4.39
C VAL A 81 5.79 4.57 -2.97
N VAL A 82 4.50 4.47 -2.71
CA VAL A 82 3.95 4.14 -1.39
C VAL A 82 3.56 2.68 -1.33
N THR A 83 4.34 1.89 -0.58
CA THR A 83 4.12 0.46 -0.37
C THR A 83 4.02 0.12 1.11
N THR A 84 3.93 -1.15 1.43
CA THR A 84 3.88 -1.63 2.81
C THR A 84 5.25 -2.08 3.31
N ASP A 85 5.45 -2.08 4.63
CA ASP A 85 6.63 -2.68 5.25
C ASP A 85 6.51 -4.20 5.35
N LYS A 86 5.32 -4.70 5.66
CA LYS A 86 5.03 -6.12 5.87
C LYS A 86 4.33 -6.73 4.65
N GLY A 87 4.49 -8.03 4.46
CA GLY A 87 3.78 -8.79 3.43
C GLY A 87 2.43 -9.33 3.89
N LEU A 88 1.99 -10.40 3.27
CA LEU A 88 0.73 -11.10 3.53
C LEU A 88 -0.53 -10.25 3.26
N CYS A 89 -0.42 -9.31 2.34
CA CYS A 89 -1.49 -8.42 1.88
C CYS A 89 -1.91 -8.72 0.41
N GLY A 90 -1.89 -10.00 0.03
CA GLY A 90 -2.27 -10.44 -1.31
C GLY A 90 -1.43 -9.78 -2.40
N ALA A 91 -2.07 -9.35 -3.47
CA ALA A 91 -1.44 -8.74 -4.63
C ALA A 91 -1.27 -7.21 -4.54
N LEU A 92 -1.52 -6.58 -3.37
CA LEU A 92 -1.49 -5.13 -3.21
C LEU A 92 -0.20 -4.51 -3.73
N ASN A 93 0.94 -4.92 -3.15
CA ASN A 93 2.24 -4.37 -3.55
C ASN A 93 2.65 -4.81 -4.96
N THR A 94 2.34 -6.05 -5.35
CA THR A 94 2.74 -6.60 -6.65
C THR A 94 2.11 -5.80 -7.80
N ARG A 95 0.82 -5.48 -7.71
CA ARG A 95 0.12 -4.69 -8.74
C ARG A 95 0.67 -3.27 -8.81
N LEU A 96 0.84 -2.61 -7.67
CA LEU A 96 1.41 -1.26 -7.61
C LEU A 96 2.82 -1.22 -8.18
N LEU A 97 3.70 -2.12 -7.74
CA LEU A 97 5.09 -2.17 -8.17
C LEU A 97 5.22 -2.51 -9.65
N HIS A 98 4.38 -3.39 -10.19
CA HIS A 98 4.34 -3.68 -11.61
C HIS A 98 4.02 -2.40 -12.41
N MET A 99 2.98 -1.66 -12.02
CA MET A 99 2.63 -0.38 -12.64
C MET A 99 3.80 0.62 -12.56
N CYS A 100 4.43 0.78 -11.39
CA CYS A 100 5.54 1.72 -11.19
C CYS A 100 6.75 1.36 -12.05
N ILE A 101 7.15 0.08 -12.09
CA ILE A 101 8.30 -0.38 -12.85
C ILE A 101 8.04 -0.21 -14.35
N THR A 102 6.87 -0.61 -14.84
CA THR A 102 6.48 -0.44 -16.26
C THR A 102 6.53 1.03 -16.65
N GLN A 103 5.98 1.92 -15.82
CA GLN A 103 5.98 3.34 -16.09
C GLN A 103 7.39 3.95 -16.03
N MET A 104 8.21 3.54 -15.06
CA MET A 104 9.61 3.97 -14.95
C MET A 104 10.40 3.59 -16.21
N LEU A 105 10.29 2.36 -16.67
CA LEU A 105 10.95 1.88 -17.87
C LEU A 105 10.47 2.63 -19.13
N SER A 106 9.17 2.90 -19.23
CA SER A 106 8.60 3.70 -20.33
C SER A 106 9.18 5.12 -20.35
N TRP A 107 9.30 5.79 -19.21
CA TRP A 107 9.92 7.11 -19.14
C TRP A 107 11.41 7.07 -19.49
N GLN A 108 12.16 6.06 -19.02
CA GLN A 108 13.56 5.88 -19.37
C GLN A 108 13.76 5.61 -20.85
N ALA A 109 12.91 4.80 -21.48
CA ALA A 109 12.92 4.55 -22.92
C ALA A 109 12.63 5.84 -23.74
N ALA A 110 11.85 6.76 -23.18
CA ALA A 110 11.61 8.09 -23.74
C ALA A 110 12.74 9.11 -23.43
N GLY A 111 13.88 8.66 -22.89
CA GLY A 111 15.03 9.52 -22.59
C GLY A 111 14.85 10.38 -21.34
N ARG A 112 13.89 10.08 -20.47
CA ARG A 112 13.65 10.83 -19.23
C ARG A 112 14.43 10.23 -18.07
N GLU A 113 15.03 11.07 -17.24
CA GLU A 113 15.67 10.65 -15.99
C GLU A 113 14.60 10.46 -14.92
N VAL A 114 14.64 9.31 -14.23
CA VAL A 114 13.67 8.99 -13.17
C VAL A 114 14.37 8.86 -11.83
N SER A 115 13.95 9.66 -10.86
CA SER A 115 14.34 9.53 -9.45
C SER A 115 13.18 9.03 -8.60
N VAL A 116 13.47 8.12 -7.67
CA VAL A 116 12.40 7.44 -6.90
C VAL A 116 12.61 7.68 -5.41
N THR A 117 11.54 8.11 -4.75
CA THR A 117 11.42 8.09 -3.29
C THR A 117 10.54 6.92 -2.89
N VAL A 118 11.00 6.08 -1.97
CA VAL A 118 10.29 4.86 -1.60
C VAL A 118 9.84 4.90 -0.16
N ILE A 119 8.56 4.65 0.04
CA ILE A 119 7.93 4.49 1.35
C ILE A 119 7.52 3.01 1.49
N GLY A 120 8.02 2.35 2.55
CA GLY A 120 7.79 0.94 2.82
C GLY A 120 8.85 -0.01 2.28
N ALA A 121 9.21 -1.00 3.11
CA ALA A 121 10.31 -1.94 2.85
C ALA A 121 10.06 -2.83 1.61
N ARG A 122 8.81 -3.14 1.29
CA ARG A 122 8.47 -3.98 0.12
C ARG A 122 8.80 -3.28 -1.20
N GLY A 123 8.50 -1.98 -1.30
CA GLY A 123 8.86 -1.16 -2.44
C GLY A 123 10.37 -0.99 -2.57
N LEU A 124 11.06 -0.74 -1.45
CA LEU A 124 12.50 -0.54 -1.45
C LEU A 124 13.25 -1.71 -2.07
N GLY A 125 12.94 -2.93 -1.63
CA GLY A 125 13.56 -4.14 -2.19
C GLY A 125 13.25 -4.35 -3.68
N ALA A 126 12.04 -4.04 -4.12
CA ALA A 126 11.62 -4.21 -5.51
C ALA A 126 12.26 -3.15 -6.43
N MET A 127 12.24 -1.87 -6.03
CA MET A 127 12.81 -0.77 -6.81
C MET A 127 14.33 -0.88 -6.94
N ARG A 128 15.05 -1.33 -5.89
CA ARG A 128 16.49 -1.63 -5.97
C ARG A 128 16.79 -2.70 -7.02
N ARG A 129 16.02 -3.81 -7.03
CA ARG A 129 16.20 -4.87 -8.03
C ARG A 129 15.87 -4.42 -9.46
N ALA A 130 14.94 -3.48 -9.59
CA ALA A 130 14.61 -2.88 -10.89
C ALA A 130 15.62 -1.81 -11.37
N GLY A 131 16.69 -1.55 -10.62
CA GLY A 131 17.71 -0.57 -10.99
C GLY A 131 17.26 0.90 -10.83
N ALA A 132 16.23 1.17 -10.01
CA ALA A 132 15.75 2.54 -9.80
C ALA A 132 16.77 3.39 -9.03
N ARG A 133 16.93 4.66 -9.45
CA ARG A 133 17.71 5.66 -8.73
C ARG A 133 16.92 6.14 -7.50
N ILE A 134 17.18 5.54 -6.34
CA ILE A 134 16.50 5.89 -5.09
C ILE A 134 17.20 7.09 -4.45
N VAL A 135 16.45 8.19 -4.26
CA VAL A 135 16.95 9.45 -3.68
C VAL A 135 16.56 9.63 -2.22
N ALA A 136 15.46 9.02 -1.80
CA ALA A 136 15.04 9.00 -0.40
C ALA A 136 14.23 7.74 -0.08
N GLN A 137 14.20 7.35 1.18
CA GLN A 137 13.43 6.19 1.65
C GLN A 137 12.91 6.42 3.07
N ALA A 138 11.71 5.90 3.35
CA ALA A 138 11.16 5.76 4.69
C ALA A 138 10.64 4.32 4.85
N VAL A 139 11.14 3.61 5.85
CA VAL A 139 10.76 2.23 6.18
C VAL A 139 10.45 2.12 7.66
N GLY A 140 9.64 1.14 8.04
CA GLY A 140 9.22 0.96 9.43
C GLY A 140 8.10 1.89 9.88
N VAL A 141 7.49 2.65 8.98
CA VAL A 141 6.48 3.69 9.24
C VAL A 141 5.03 3.16 9.19
N ALA A 142 4.85 1.85 9.36
CA ALA A 142 3.56 1.18 9.13
C ALA A 142 2.44 1.61 10.11
N ASP A 143 2.80 1.97 11.34
CA ASP A 143 1.81 2.31 12.37
C ASP A 143 1.49 3.82 12.41
N LEU A 144 2.21 4.64 11.64
CA LEU A 144 2.07 6.10 11.58
C LEU A 144 2.06 6.74 12.99
N ALA A 145 2.99 6.29 13.84
CA ALA A 145 3.26 6.95 15.12
C ALA A 145 3.83 8.36 14.89
N PRO A 146 3.83 9.26 15.88
CA PRO A 146 4.36 10.63 15.70
C PRO A 146 5.79 10.66 15.14
N ASP A 147 6.68 9.79 15.63
CA ASP A 147 8.06 9.68 15.14
C ASP A 147 8.13 9.16 13.70
N ASP A 148 7.25 8.20 13.34
CA ASP A 148 7.11 7.68 11.99
C ASP A 148 6.69 8.78 11.01
N VAL A 149 5.78 9.67 11.43
CA VAL A 149 5.32 10.80 10.61
C VAL A 149 6.46 11.77 10.33
N THR A 150 7.33 12.03 11.32
CA THR A 150 8.49 12.90 11.14
C THR A 150 9.48 12.32 10.12
N ALA A 151 9.82 11.03 10.25
CA ALA A 151 10.70 10.33 9.31
C ALA A 151 10.09 10.29 7.89
N LEU A 152 8.78 10.08 7.81
CA LEU A 152 8.02 10.07 6.57
C LEU A 152 8.07 11.44 5.88
N MET A 153 7.79 12.52 6.61
CA MET A 153 7.81 13.88 6.07
C MET A 153 9.23 14.29 5.63
N GLY A 154 10.27 13.83 6.35
CA GLY A 154 11.66 14.02 5.92
C GLY A 154 11.95 13.36 4.56
N ALA A 155 11.47 12.14 4.32
CA ALA A 155 11.63 11.47 3.04
C ALA A 155 10.82 12.14 1.90
N VAL A 156 9.63 12.67 2.21
CA VAL A 156 8.77 13.41 1.26
C VAL A 156 9.34 14.78 0.91
N ALA A 157 9.99 15.44 1.86
CA ALA A 157 10.61 16.75 1.62
C ALA A 157 11.71 16.69 0.54
N VAL A 158 12.42 15.56 0.40
CA VAL A 158 13.50 15.44 -0.60
C VAL A 158 13.01 15.68 -2.04
N PRO A 159 12.03 14.96 -2.58
CA PRO A 159 11.54 15.21 -3.93
C PRO A 159 10.84 16.57 -4.07
N LEU A 160 10.23 17.12 -3.02
CA LEU A 160 9.66 18.47 -3.05
C LEU A 160 10.73 19.55 -3.23
N HIS A 161 11.82 19.49 -2.45
CA HIS A 161 12.95 20.40 -2.65
C HIS A 161 13.62 20.21 -4.01
N GLN A 162 13.76 18.95 -4.49
CA GLN A 162 14.29 18.71 -5.84
C GLN A 162 13.44 19.37 -6.93
N PHE A 163 12.11 19.42 -6.75
CA PHE A 163 11.23 20.12 -7.68
C PHE A 163 11.41 21.66 -7.58
N ILE A 164 11.45 22.22 -6.37
CA ILE A 164 11.63 23.65 -6.13
C ILE A 164 12.99 24.11 -6.71
N ASP A 165 14.06 23.33 -6.46
CA ASP A 165 15.42 23.61 -6.96
C ASP A 165 15.57 23.36 -8.48
N GLY A 166 14.52 22.88 -9.15
CA GLY A 166 14.57 22.58 -10.59
C GLY A 166 15.40 21.36 -10.95
N ARG A 167 15.62 20.42 -10.01
CA ARG A 167 16.31 19.15 -10.27
C ARG A 167 15.40 18.08 -10.83
N ILE A 168 14.09 18.21 -10.65
CA ILE A 168 13.04 17.44 -11.32
C ILE A 168 11.99 18.39 -11.90
N ASP A 169 11.35 17.95 -12.97
CA ASP A 169 10.40 18.76 -13.74
C ASP A 169 8.95 18.37 -13.44
N GLU A 170 8.72 17.12 -13.05
CA GLU A 170 7.42 16.59 -12.64
C GLU A 170 7.58 15.68 -11.42
N LEU A 171 6.58 15.67 -10.55
CA LEU A 171 6.50 14.76 -9.40
C LEU A 171 5.20 13.97 -9.42
N PHE A 172 5.32 12.66 -9.34
CA PHE A 172 4.21 11.72 -9.28
C PHE A 172 4.16 10.99 -7.94
N VAL A 173 2.96 10.61 -7.51
CA VAL A 173 2.73 9.69 -6.39
C VAL A 173 2.06 8.43 -6.92
N ALA A 174 2.68 7.29 -6.62
CA ALA A 174 2.14 5.96 -6.87
C ALA A 174 1.67 5.35 -5.55
N THR A 175 0.39 5.04 -5.45
CA THR A 175 -0.25 4.52 -4.24
C THR A 175 -1.41 3.60 -4.59
N ASN A 176 -2.01 2.95 -3.59
CA ASN A 176 -3.26 2.24 -3.76
C ASN A 176 -4.42 3.11 -3.27
N ARG A 177 -5.41 3.32 -4.13
CA ARG A 177 -6.66 4.02 -3.81
C ARG A 177 -7.66 3.04 -3.22
N PHE A 178 -8.24 3.39 -2.09
CA PHE A 178 -9.26 2.60 -1.42
C PHE A 178 -10.63 2.82 -2.08
N ILE A 179 -11.24 1.76 -2.60
CA ILE A 179 -12.60 1.80 -3.16
C ILE A 179 -13.60 1.31 -2.11
N ASN A 180 -13.38 0.11 -1.58
CA ASN A 180 -14.18 -0.49 -0.51
C ASN A 180 -13.36 -1.55 0.25
N ALA A 181 -13.96 -2.21 1.23
CA ALA A 181 -13.29 -3.20 2.07
C ALA A 181 -12.75 -4.44 1.30
N LEU A 182 -13.14 -4.64 0.05
CA LEU A 182 -12.73 -5.78 -0.78
C LEU A 182 -11.97 -5.36 -2.03
N SER A 183 -11.97 -4.06 -2.35
CA SER A 183 -11.43 -3.55 -3.61
C SER A 183 -10.56 -2.31 -3.40
N PHE A 184 -9.42 -2.32 -4.05
CA PHE A 184 -8.47 -1.22 -4.15
C PHE A 184 -7.84 -1.25 -5.54
N GLU A 185 -7.33 -0.13 -6.00
CA GLU A 185 -6.64 -0.03 -7.29
C GLU A 185 -5.32 0.73 -7.16
N PRO A 186 -4.26 0.31 -7.86
CA PRO A 186 -3.04 1.08 -7.97
C PRO A 186 -3.29 2.31 -8.83
N VAL A 187 -2.85 3.47 -8.35
CA VAL A 187 -2.95 4.74 -9.07
C VAL A 187 -1.60 5.43 -9.10
N LEU A 188 -1.34 6.10 -10.22
CA LEU A 188 -0.20 6.99 -10.41
C LEU A 188 -0.75 8.37 -10.72
N ALA A 189 -0.57 9.32 -9.82
CA ALA A 189 -1.08 10.67 -9.96
C ALA A 189 0.07 11.68 -10.01
N ARG A 190 0.03 12.61 -10.99
CA ARG A 190 0.94 13.75 -11.01
C ARG A 190 0.49 14.74 -9.94
N ILE A 191 1.42 15.19 -9.08
CA ILE A 191 1.15 16.18 -8.04
C ILE A 191 1.86 17.51 -8.27
N LEU A 192 2.98 17.49 -9.00
CA LEU A 192 3.68 18.68 -9.42
C LEU A 192 4.09 18.60 -10.92
N PRO A 193 4.10 19.72 -11.63
CA PRO A 193 3.69 21.06 -11.19
C PRO A 193 2.22 21.11 -10.77
N PHE A 194 1.95 21.92 -9.75
CA PHE A 194 0.58 22.16 -9.32
C PHE A 194 -0.20 22.88 -10.43
N SER A 195 -1.35 22.34 -10.78
CA SER A 195 -2.32 23.02 -11.65
C SER A 195 -3.72 22.91 -11.06
N ARG A 196 -4.57 23.88 -11.37
CA ARG A 196 -5.96 23.88 -10.90
C ARG A 196 -6.74 22.68 -11.41
N GLU A 197 -6.43 22.20 -12.60
CA GLU A 197 -7.07 21.05 -13.25
C GLU A 197 -6.73 19.73 -12.54
N LEU A 198 -5.47 19.56 -12.08
CA LEU A 198 -5.02 18.38 -11.34
C LEU A 198 -5.64 18.28 -9.94
N ALA A 199 -6.04 19.40 -9.39
CA ALA A 199 -6.53 19.46 -8.03
C ALA A 199 -7.99 18.99 -7.90
N GLU A 200 -8.69 18.51 -8.98
CA GLU A 200 -10.12 18.15 -8.97
C GLU A 200 -10.94 19.19 -8.17
N LEU A 201 -10.72 20.47 -8.48
CA LEU A 201 -11.37 21.57 -7.77
C LEU A 201 -12.90 21.45 -7.94
N PRO A 202 -13.68 21.15 -6.88
CA PRO A 202 -15.08 21.50 -6.97
C PRO A 202 -15.12 22.99 -7.27
N ALA A 203 -15.86 23.37 -8.32
CA ALA A 203 -16.12 24.77 -8.60
C ALA A 203 -16.52 25.42 -7.26
N VAL A 204 -15.82 26.48 -6.86
CA VAL A 204 -16.23 27.29 -5.71
C VAL A 204 -17.71 27.61 -5.97
N HIS A 205 -18.58 27.16 -5.06
CA HIS A 205 -20.00 27.26 -5.30
C HIS A 205 -20.33 28.74 -5.62
N ALA A 206 -20.84 28.97 -6.82
CA ALA A 206 -21.31 30.27 -7.25
C ALA A 206 -22.42 30.70 -6.27
N GLY A 207 -22.08 31.50 -5.25
CA GLY A 207 -22.99 31.91 -4.19
C GLY A 207 -22.32 32.21 -2.84
N GLU A 208 -21.11 31.74 -2.59
CA GLU A 208 -20.38 32.20 -1.40
C GLU A 208 -19.87 33.63 -1.63
N VAL A 209 -20.31 34.56 -0.79
CA VAL A 209 -19.80 35.93 -0.79
C VAL A 209 -18.28 35.87 -0.66
N ALA A 210 -17.57 36.38 -1.67
CA ALA A 210 -16.12 36.41 -1.69
C ALA A 210 -15.61 37.41 -0.65
N VAL A 211 -15.48 36.96 0.60
CA VAL A 211 -14.80 37.74 1.63
C VAL A 211 -13.30 37.72 1.29
N PRO A 212 -12.67 38.89 1.08
CA PRO A 212 -11.23 38.94 0.83
C PRO A 212 -10.48 38.49 2.07
N TYR A 213 -9.41 37.67 1.86
CA TYR A 213 -8.52 37.31 2.95
C TYR A 213 -7.59 38.47 3.30
N LEU A 214 -7.32 38.63 4.60
CA LEU A 214 -6.23 39.47 5.09
C LEU A 214 -4.96 38.66 5.12
N TYR A 215 -3.90 39.13 4.48
CA TYR A 215 -2.61 38.42 4.40
C TYR A 215 -1.59 39.10 5.31
N GLU A 216 -0.89 38.31 6.13
CA GLU A 216 0.22 38.74 6.95
C GLU A 216 1.42 37.81 6.76
N PRO A 217 2.62 38.28 6.37
CA PRO A 217 2.93 39.68 6.07
C PRO A 217 2.50 40.13 4.66
N GLU A 218 2.53 39.22 3.66
CA GLU A 218 2.22 39.50 2.25
C GLU A 218 1.58 38.30 1.58
N PRO A 219 0.76 38.48 0.51
CA PRO A 219 0.07 37.37 -0.16
C PRO A 219 1.00 36.29 -0.72
N GLY A 220 2.11 36.68 -1.38
CA GLY A 220 3.01 35.76 -2.07
C GLY A 220 3.57 34.65 -1.19
N PRO A 221 4.35 34.98 -0.13
CA PRO A 221 4.89 33.98 0.79
C PRO A 221 3.84 33.11 1.46
N VAL A 222 2.66 33.66 1.77
CA VAL A 222 1.55 32.92 2.37
C VAL A 222 0.99 31.89 1.38
N ILE A 223 0.81 32.26 0.12
CA ILE A 223 0.33 31.34 -0.94
C ILE A 223 1.36 30.21 -1.14
N ASP A 224 2.65 30.51 -1.21
CA ASP A 224 3.70 29.49 -1.41
C ASP A 224 3.74 28.50 -0.23
N ALA A 225 3.67 28.99 1.01
CA ALA A 225 3.63 28.15 2.19
C ALA A 225 2.37 27.23 2.23
N LEU A 226 1.23 27.76 1.83
CA LEU A 226 -0.02 26.99 1.77
C LEU A 226 -0.02 25.96 0.63
N LEU A 227 0.54 26.30 -0.55
CA LEU A 227 0.73 25.35 -1.64
C LEU A 227 1.65 24.18 -1.24
N LEU A 228 2.77 24.47 -0.59
CA LEU A 228 3.66 23.45 -0.07
C LEU A 228 2.90 22.53 0.93
N ARG A 229 2.20 23.15 1.87
CA ARG A 229 1.41 22.40 2.87
C ARG A 229 0.30 21.57 2.24
N TYR A 230 -0.31 22.06 1.17
CA TYR A 230 -1.30 21.31 0.40
C TYR A 230 -0.66 20.06 -0.23
N VAL A 231 0.46 20.20 -0.93
CA VAL A 231 1.16 19.06 -1.57
C VAL A 231 1.58 18.01 -0.53
N GLU A 232 2.16 18.44 0.59
CA GLU A 232 2.48 17.54 1.72
C GLU A 232 1.25 16.78 2.22
N THR A 233 0.13 17.48 2.35
CA THR A 233 -1.14 16.89 2.81
C THR A 233 -1.69 15.87 1.81
N VAL A 234 -1.59 16.14 0.51
CA VAL A 234 -2.00 15.18 -0.55
C VAL A 234 -1.17 13.90 -0.46
N ILE A 235 0.15 14.02 -0.30
CA ILE A 235 1.04 12.87 -0.16
C ILE A 235 0.73 12.10 1.13
N TYR A 236 0.59 12.80 2.26
CA TYR A 236 0.24 12.19 3.54
C TYR A 236 -1.10 11.43 3.47
N ARG A 237 -2.10 12.02 2.83
CA ARG A 237 -3.39 11.37 2.60
C ARG A 237 -3.24 10.09 1.80
N ALA A 238 -2.44 10.11 0.72
CA ALA A 238 -2.16 8.91 -0.08
C ALA A 238 -1.53 7.78 0.75
N ILE A 239 -0.64 8.12 1.69
CA ILE A 239 0.01 7.15 2.58
C ILE A 239 -0.99 6.55 3.57
N VAL A 240 -1.81 7.38 4.21
CA VAL A 240 -2.85 6.93 5.16
C VAL A 240 -3.89 6.05 4.45
N GLU A 241 -4.28 6.40 3.23
CA GLU A 241 -5.19 5.62 2.40
C GLU A 241 -4.58 4.26 2.01
N ASN A 242 -3.30 4.24 1.63
CA ASN A 242 -2.58 2.99 1.36
C ASN A 242 -2.52 2.07 2.61
N ALA A 243 -2.38 2.63 3.81
CA ALA A 243 -2.42 1.85 5.05
C ALA A 243 -3.78 1.18 5.26
N ALA A 244 -4.89 1.84 4.90
CA ALA A 244 -6.22 1.23 4.93
C ALA A 244 -6.35 0.10 3.89
N CYS A 245 -5.83 0.31 2.66
CA CYS A 245 -5.77 -0.72 1.62
C CYS A 245 -4.95 -1.94 2.08
N GLU A 246 -3.83 -1.72 2.77
CA GLU A 246 -2.98 -2.78 3.30
C GLU A 246 -3.73 -3.69 4.26
N GLN A 247 -4.44 -3.12 5.23
CA GLN A 247 -5.17 -3.92 6.22
C GLN A 247 -6.38 -4.64 5.60
N SER A 248 -7.08 -4.01 4.67
CA SER A 248 -8.16 -4.62 3.89
C SER A 248 -7.65 -5.81 3.06
N ALA A 249 -6.59 -5.61 2.30
CA ALA A 249 -5.97 -6.67 1.49
C ALA A 249 -5.45 -7.83 2.36
N ARG A 250 -4.86 -7.51 3.52
CA ARG A 250 -4.39 -8.53 4.49
C ARG A 250 -5.56 -9.31 5.07
N MET A 251 -6.63 -8.65 5.47
CA MET A 251 -7.85 -9.31 5.97
C MET A 251 -8.40 -10.31 4.96
N THR A 252 -8.54 -9.91 3.71
CA THR A 252 -9.06 -10.76 2.62
C THR A 252 -8.10 -11.92 2.32
N ALA A 253 -6.80 -11.66 2.25
CA ALA A 253 -5.80 -12.71 2.01
C ALA A 253 -5.74 -13.74 3.15
N MET A 254 -5.84 -13.29 4.40
CA MET A 254 -5.84 -14.20 5.56
C MET A 254 -7.14 -14.98 5.67
N LYS A 255 -8.28 -14.40 5.29
CA LYS A 255 -9.53 -15.14 5.16
C LYS A 255 -9.40 -16.28 4.15
N ALA A 256 -8.97 -15.97 2.94
CA ALA A 256 -8.76 -16.98 1.90
C ALA A 256 -7.76 -18.07 2.32
N ALA A 257 -6.69 -17.70 3.04
CA ALA A 257 -5.72 -18.66 3.57
C ALA A 257 -6.34 -19.57 4.66
N THR A 258 -7.23 -19.03 5.51
CA THR A 258 -7.94 -19.82 6.53
C THR A 258 -8.92 -20.79 5.87
N ASP A 259 -9.72 -20.33 4.90
CA ASP A 259 -10.67 -21.16 4.16
C ASP A 259 -9.96 -22.28 3.37
N ASN A 260 -8.74 -22.01 2.84
CA ASN A 260 -7.92 -23.02 2.19
C ASN A 260 -7.36 -24.04 3.20
N ALA A 261 -6.94 -23.58 4.38
CA ALA A 261 -6.45 -24.47 5.43
C ALA A 261 -7.54 -25.40 5.96
N ASP A 262 -8.78 -24.93 6.07
CA ASP A 262 -9.93 -25.76 6.46
C ASP A 262 -10.17 -26.89 5.45
N ARG A 263 -10.21 -26.57 4.15
CA ARG A 263 -10.36 -27.59 3.09
C ARG A 263 -9.23 -28.63 3.11
N MET A 264 -7.99 -28.17 3.29
CA MET A 264 -6.84 -29.05 3.39
C MET A 264 -6.87 -29.95 4.63
N LEU A 265 -7.40 -29.46 5.76
CA LEU A 265 -7.61 -30.27 6.98
C LEU A 265 -8.62 -31.37 6.74
N ASP A 266 -9.74 -31.09 6.08
CA ASP A 266 -10.75 -32.07 5.75
C ASP A 266 -10.18 -33.18 4.84
N GLU A 267 -9.47 -32.80 3.78
CA GLU A 267 -8.82 -33.74 2.87
C GLU A 267 -7.79 -34.63 3.58
N LEU A 268 -6.91 -34.03 4.40
CA LEU A 268 -5.90 -34.76 5.16
C LEU A 268 -6.53 -35.68 6.20
N THR A 269 -7.64 -35.28 6.81
CA THR A 269 -8.37 -36.11 7.78
C THR A 269 -8.98 -37.33 7.10
N HIS A 270 -9.57 -37.18 5.92
CA HIS A 270 -10.04 -38.30 5.11
C HIS A 270 -8.91 -39.27 4.73
N GLN A 271 -7.77 -38.73 4.27
CA GLN A 271 -6.59 -39.53 3.93
C GLN A 271 -6.04 -40.28 5.17
N TYR A 272 -6.04 -39.64 6.34
CA TYR A 272 -5.63 -40.26 7.59
C TYR A 272 -6.51 -41.45 7.96
N HIS A 273 -7.83 -41.30 7.90
CA HIS A 273 -8.78 -42.38 8.21
C HIS A 273 -8.61 -43.56 7.25
N LYS A 274 -8.47 -43.29 5.94
CA LYS A 274 -8.20 -44.31 4.93
C LYS A 274 -6.90 -45.07 5.19
N SER A 275 -5.80 -44.31 5.38
CA SER A 275 -4.48 -44.93 5.64
C SER A 275 -4.45 -45.73 6.95
N ARG A 276 -5.17 -45.26 7.98
CA ARG A 276 -5.31 -46.03 9.23
C ARG A 276 -6.06 -47.31 9.02
N GLN A 277 -7.19 -47.29 8.28
CA GLN A 277 -7.99 -48.48 7.99
C GLN A 277 -7.21 -49.48 7.18
N GLU A 278 -6.45 -49.06 6.16
CA GLU A 278 -5.56 -49.95 5.38
C GLU A 278 -4.47 -50.56 6.24
N ALA A 279 -3.91 -49.83 7.20
CA ALA A 279 -2.90 -50.36 8.12
C ALA A 279 -3.49 -51.42 9.05
N ILE A 280 -4.65 -51.14 9.64
CA ILE A 280 -5.38 -52.10 10.50
C ILE A 280 -5.72 -53.37 9.71
N THR A 281 -6.25 -53.23 8.49
CA THR A 281 -6.61 -54.38 7.65
C THR A 281 -5.39 -55.23 7.31
N ARG A 282 -4.23 -54.59 7.03
CA ARG A 282 -2.97 -55.31 6.76
C ARG A 282 -2.45 -56.05 8.00
N GLU A 283 -2.45 -55.40 9.18
CA GLU A 283 -2.07 -56.06 10.44
C GLU A 283 -2.98 -57.28 10.76
N LEU A 284 -4.27 -57.13 10.55
CA LEU A 284 -5.22 -58.25 10.73
C LEU A 284 -4.94 -59.39 9.74
N ALA A 285 -4.69 -59.08 8.45
CA ALA A 285 -4.37 -60.08 7.45
C ALA A 285 -3.03 -60.81 7.77
N GLU A 286 -2.00 -60.10 8.25
CA GLU A 286 -0.74 -60.65 8.69
C GLU A 286 -0.91 -61.60 9.90
N ILE A 287 -1.73 -61.23 10.87
CA ILE A 287 -2.05 -62.09 12.05
C ILE A 287 -2.80 -63.34 11.61
N VAL A 288 -3.79 -63.24 10.75
CA VAL A 288 -4.58 -64.40 10.26
C VAL A 288 -3.68 -65.34 9.46
N ALA A 289 -2.89 -64.80 8.53
CA ALA A 289 -1.93 -65.60 7.74
C ALA A 289 -0.91 -66.31 8.63
N GLY A 290 -0.37 -65.64 9.67
CA GLY A 290 0.53 -66.21 10.65
C GLY A 290 -0.12 -67.35 11.48
N ALA A 291 -1.40 -67.18 11.89
CA ALA A 291 -2.14 -68.18 12.61
C ALA A 291 -2.45 -69.45 11.76
N ASP A 292 -2.77 -69.25 10.48
CA ASP A 292 -3.03 -70.35 9.53
C ASP A 292 -1.72 -71.10 9.20
N ALA A 293 -0.58 -70.43 9.08
CA ALA A 293 0.73 -71.08 8.89
C ALA A 293 1.13 -71.94 10.09
N LEU A 294 0.81 -71.55 11.31
CA LEU A 294 1.06 -72.32 12.53
C LEU A 294 0.11 -73.53 12.71
N ARG A 295 -1.06 -73.53 12.04
CA ARG A 295 -1.98 -74.67 12.05
C ARG A 295 -1.68 -75.71 10.98
N SER A 296 -0.99 -75.39 9.95
CA SER A 296 -0.66 -76.22 8.81
C SER A 296 0.75 -76.82 8.86
N GLY A 297 1.57 -76.56 9.85
CA GLY A 297 2.83 -77.19 10.19
C GLY A 297 2.72 -78.05 11.45
#